data_2671c987a608f6e52b24f47116464c48
#
_entry.id   2671c987a608f6e52b24f47116464c48
#
_cell.length_a   1.000
_cell.length_b   1.000
_cell.length_c   1.000
_cell.angle_alpha   90.00
_cell.angle_beta   90.00
_cell.angle_gamma   90.00
#
_symmetry.space_group_name_H-M   'P 1'
#
loop_
_entity.id
_entity.type
_entity.pdbx_description
1 polymer ?
#
loop_
_entity_poly.entity_id
_entity_poly.type
_entity_poly.pdbx_seq_one_letter_code
_entity_poly.pdbx_strand_id
1 'polypeptide(L)'
;MKGIILTAAILAVGIYAYSWHFLITVLVISFLIFFHELGHFLAARMLKVGVLKFSVGFGQSIYSKTVGGTEYAISAIPLGGYVSLKGQEDAKPGLKNEDADSYTRLSPFGRIFILFAGPFFNFALAFFIFIALGHIGVERLAPIVGKVLENSAAASAGVQKGDKILNINGIKISEWDEISKNVNLTSTAIALERDCGGG
;
A
#
# COMPACT_ATOMS: atom_id res chain seq x y z
N MET A 1 -2.15 -27.70 -10.71
CA MET A 1 -1.65 -27.27 -12.02
C MET A 1 -2.50 -26.19 -12.68
N LYS A 2 -3.84 -26.36 -12.83
CA LYS A 2 -4.71 -25.36 -13.47
C LYS A 2 -4.64 -23.96 -12.84
N GLY A 3 -4.59 -23.85 -11.52
CA GLY A 3 -4.50 -22.56 -10.81
C GLY A 3 -3.18 -21.82 -11.07
N ILE A 4 -2.05 -22.54 -11.09
CA ILE A 4 -0.72 -21.94 -11.37
C ILE A 4 -0.67 -21.40 -12.80
N ILE A 5 -1.20 -22.18 -13.77
CA ILE A 5 -1.25 -21.76 -15.18
C ILE A 5 -2.13 -20.51 -15.33
N LEU A 6 -3.29 -20.50 -14.69
CA LEU A 6 -4.18 -19.33 -14.70
C LEU A 6 -3.51 -18.08 -14.10
N THR A 7 -2.86 -18.23 -12.97
CA THR A 7 -2.12 -17.11 -12.33
C THR A 7 -0.99 -16.61 -13.22
N ALA A 8 -0.19 -17.53 -13.80
CA ALA A 8 0.88 -17.15 -14.71
C ALA A 8 0.33 -16.42 -15.97
N ALA A 9 -0.80 -16.88 -16.49
CA ALA A 9 -1.46 -16.21 -17.62
C ALA A 9 -1.96 -14.80 -17.27
N ILE A 10 -2.61 -14.63 -16.09
CA ILE A 10 -3.06 -13.32 -15.62
C ILE A 10 -1.89 -12.36 -15.44
N LEU A 11 -0.80 -12.83 -14.82
CA LEU A 11 0.40 -12.00 -14.63
C LEU A 11 1.05 -11.63 -15.97
N ALA A 12 1.15 -12.57 -16.90
CA ALA A 12 1.71 -12.30 -18.22
C ALA A 12 0.88 -11.28 -19.03
N VAL A 13 -0.46 -11.44 -19.02
CA VAL A 13 -1.38 -10.48 -19.66
C VAL A 13 -1.31 -9.11 -18.96
N GLY A 14 -1.26 -9.08 -17.64
CA GLY A 14 -1.14 -7.83 -16.89
C GLY A 14 0.17 -7.09 -17.17
N ILE A 15 1.29 -7.80 -17.25
CA ILE A 15 2.59 -7.22 -17.62
C ILE A 15 2.56 -6.70 -19.07
N TYR A 16 1.97 -7.43 -19.99
CA TYR A 16 1.85 -7.02 -21.38
C TYR A 16 0.99 -5.78 -21.55
N ALA A 17 -0.17 -5.71 -20.85
CA ALA A 17 -1.13 -4.62 -20.98
C ALA A 17 -0.77 -3.36 -20.19
N TYR A 18 -0.19 -3.52 -18.99
CA TYR A 18 0.06 -2.44 -18.03
C TYR A 18 1.52 -2.29 -17.64
N SER A 19 2.43 -2.97 -18.32
CA SER A 19 3.85 -3.05 -18.02
C SER A 19 4.16 -3.68 -16.66
N TRP A 20 5.40 -3.72 -16.34
CA TRP A 20 6.00 -4.21 -15.12
C TRP A 20 5.47 -3.54 -13.80
N HIS A 21 4.87 -2.32 -13.89
CA HIS A 21 4.21 -1.70 -12.74
C HIS A 21 3.02 -2.51 -12.22
N PHE A 22 2.36 -3.27 -13.07
CA PHE A 22 1.30 -4.19 -12.66
C PHE A 22 1.81 -5.25 -11.67
N LEU A 23 2.98 -5.84 -11.94
CA LEU A 23 3.58 -6.83 -11.04
C LEU A 23 3.92 -6.21 -9.67
N ILE A 24 4.49 -5.00 -9.65
CA ILE A 24 4.78 -4.27 -8.41
C ILE A 24 3.49 -4.04 -7.63
N THR A 25 2.42 -3.60 -8.30
CA THR A 25 1.12 -3.37 -7.66
C THR A 25 0.57 -4.66 -7.03
N VAL A 26 0.62 -5.78 -7.74
CA VAL A 26 0.20 -7.09 -7.22
C VAL A 26 1.01 -7.49 -6.00
N LEU A 27 2.33 -7.30 -6.03
CA LEU A 27 3.20 -7.62 -4.90
C LEU A 27 2.91 -6.75 -3.68
N VAL A 28 2.69 -5.44 -3.87
CA VAL A 28 2.35 -4.51 -2.78
C VAL A 28 1.01 -4.90 -2.14
N ILE A 29 -0.01 -5.16 -2.97
CA ILE A 29 -1.33 -5.58 -2.45
C ILE A 29 -1.20 -6.91 -1.70
N SER A 30 -0.49 -7.89 -2.25
CA SER A 30 -0.27 -9.19 -1.60
C SER A 30 0.44 -9.04 -0.25
N PHE A 31 1.41 -8.14 -0.17
CA PHE A 31 2.13 -7.84 1.06
C PHE A 31 1.22 -7.18 2.11
N LEU A 32 0.39 -6.22 1.73
CA LEU A 32 -0.58 -5.59 2.62
C LEU A 32 -1.60 -6.59 3.17
N ILE A 33 -2.10 -7.50 2.32
CA ILE A 33 -3.04 -8.53 2.75
C ILE A 33 -2.34 -9.54 3.66
N PHE A 34 -1.10 -9.93 3.38
CA PHE A 34 -0.31 -10.78 4.27
C PHE A 34 -0.20 -10.17 5.68
N PHE A 35 0.11 -8.89 5.79
CA PHE A 35 0.19 -8.20 7.09
C PHE A 35 -1.16 -8.13 7.79
N HIS A 36 -2.24 -7.91 7.05
CA HIS A 36 -3.60 -7.95 7.57
C HIS A 36 -3.93 -9.31 8.19
N GLU A 37 -3.71 -10.39 7.44
CA GLU A 37 -3.95 -11.76 7.91
C GLU A 37 -3.04 -12.14 9.08
N LEU A 38 -1.79 -11.65 9.07
CA LEU A 38 -0.85 -11.83 10.18
C LEU A 38 -1.40 -11.22 11.48
N GLY A 39 -2.08 -10.08 11.40
CA GLY A 39 -2.75 -9.45 12.55
C GLY A 39 -3.80 -10.40 13.16
N HIS A 40 -4.70 -10.95 12.35
CA HIS A 40 -5.70 -11.92 12.80
C HIS A 40 -5.06 -13.17 13.39
N PHE A 41 -4.05 -13.70 12.71
CA PHE A 41 -3.30 -14.87 13.17
C PHE A 41 -2.69 -14.66 14.55
N LEU A 42 -1.97 -13.57 14.76
CA LEU A 42 -1.31 -13.28 16.04
C LEU A 42 -2.32 -13.03 17.16
N ALA A 43 -3.39 -12.28 16.89
CA ALA A 43 -4.46 -12.06 17.86
C ALA A 43 -5.15 -13.36 18.27
N ALA A 44 -5.43 -14.25 17.31
CA ALA A 44 -6.00 -15.57 17.60
C ALA A 44 -5.06 -16.40 18.49
N ARG A 45 -3.77 -16.40 18.18
CA ARG A 45 -2.76 -17.12 19.00
C ARG A 45 -2.62 -16.54 20.41
N MET A 46 -2.67 -15.21 20.57
CA MET A 46 -2.67 -14.55 21.89
C MET A 46 -3.86 -14.95 22.74
N LEU A 47 -5.05 -15.11 22.14
CA LEU A 47 -6.26 -15.54 22.80
C LEU A 47 -6.40 -17.07 22.89
N LYS A 48 -5.37 -17.82 22.49
CA LYS A 48 -5.32 -19.29 22.49
C LYS A 48 -6.41 -19.94 21.63
N VAL A 49 -6.83 -19.25 20.58
CA VAL A 49 -7.74 -19.81 19.56
C VAL A 49 -6.93 -20.69 18.62
N GLY A 50 -7.45 -21.88 18.32
CA GLY A 50 -6.85 -22.78 17.34
C GLY A 50 -6.85 -22.17 15.94
N VAL A 51 -5.68 -22.10 15.30
CA VAL A 51 -5.58 -21.71 13.91
C VAL A 51 -5.37 -22.96 13.08
N LEU A 52 -6.33 -23.28 12.23
CA LEU A 52 -6.28 -24.46 11.37
C LEU A 52 -5.36 -24.23 10.18
N LYS A 53 -5.48 -23.07 9.55
CA LYS A 53 -4.67 -22.73 8.37
C LYS A 53 -4.34 -21.25 8.31
N PHE A 54 -3.10 -20.96 7.91
CA PHE A 54 -2.61 -19.63 7.54
C PHE A 54 -2.08 -19.72 6.11
N SER A 55 -2.74 -19.06 5.17
CA SER A 55 -2.37 -19.13 3.76
C SER A 55 -2.02 -17.76 3.20
N VAL A 56 -0.89 -17.70 2.51
CA VAL A 56 -0.55 -16.58 1.63
C VAL A 56 -1.03 -16.95 0.23
N GLY A 57 -1.98 -16.16 -0.31
CA GLY A 57 -2.66 -16.46 -1.55
C GLY A 57 -3.95 -17.26 -1.37
N PHE A 58 -4.73 -17.34 -2.46
CA PHE A 58 -5.96 -18.09 -2.55
C PHE A 58 -5.82 -19.33 -3.46
N GLY A 59 -6.81 -20.21 -3.37
CA GLY A 59 -6.93 -21.39 -4.22
C GLY A 59 -6.10 -22.57 -3.75
N GLN A 60 -5.62 -23.38 -4.71
CA GLN A 60 -4.88 -24.59 -4.42
C GLN A 60 -3.51 -24.29 -3.81
N SER A 61 -3.16 -24.92 -2.68
CA SER A 61 -1.84 -24.79 -2.07
C SER A 61 -0.75 -25.36 -3.01
N ILE A 62 0.25 -24.56 -3.32
CA ILE A 62 1.44 -24.97 -4.07
C ILE A 62 2.42 -25.64 -3.12
N TYR A 63 2.55 -25.08 -1.91
CA TYR A 63 3.38 -25.59 -0.85
C TYR A 63 2.64 -25.46 0.47
N SER A 64 2.69 -26.48 1.32
CA SER A 64 2.19 -26.39 2.68
C SER A 64 3.04 -27.21 3.65
N LYS A 65 3.09 -26.73 4.90
CA LYS A 65 3.75 -27.43 6.00
C LYS A 65 2.93 -27.24 7.27
N THR A 66 2.65 -28.33 7.98
CA THR A 66 1.95 -28.27 9.26
C THR A 66 2.95 -28.18 10.41
N VAL A 67 2.78 -27.17 11.25
CA VAL A 67 3.59 -26.95 12.44
C VAL A 67 2.69 -26.56 13.60
N GLY A 68 2.77 -27.28 14.73
CA GLY A 68 1.98 -26.99 15.93
C GLY A 68 0.47 -27.00 15.71
N GLY A 69 -0.03 -27.88 14.84
CA GLY A 69 -1.45 -27.99 14.51
C GLY A 69 -1.98 -26.98 13.50
N THR A 70 -1.14 -26.05 13.03
CA THR A 70 -1.50 -25.07 12.00
C THR A 70 -0.86 -25.45 10.66
N GLU A 71 -1.65 -25.50 9.60
CA GLU A 71 -1.15 -25.61 8.22
C GLU A 71 -0.73 -24.22 7.70
N TYR A 72 0.57 -24.04 7.44
CA TYR A 72 1.09 -22.86 6.76
C TYR A 72 1.19 -23.16 5.27
N ALA A 73 0.55 -22.35 4.45
CA ALA A 73 0.45 -22.62 3.02
C ALA A 73 0.81 -21.40 2.15
N ILE A 74 1.36 -21.69 0.98
CA ILE A 74 1.48 -20.75 -0.13
C ILE A 74 0.57 -21.26 -1.23
N SER A 75 -0.39 -20.43 -1.65
CA SER A 75 -1.41 -20.81 -2.61
C SER A 75 -1.18 -20.19 -3.99
N ALA A 76 -1.85 -20.75 -4.99
CA ALA A 76 -1.56 -20.47 -6.41
C ALA A 76 -1.86 -19.05 -6.86
N ILE A 77 -2.81 -18.36 -6.22
CA ILE A 77 -3.23 -17.01 -6.61
C ILE A 77 -2.67 -16.01 -5.59
N PRO A 78 -1.63 -15.23 -5.92
CA PRO A 78 -0.94 -14.34 -4.97
C PRO A 78 -1.70 -13.02 -4.72
N LEU A 79 -3.02 -13.04 -4.79
CA LEU A 79 -3.89 -11.88 -4.60
C LEU A 79 -4.63 -11.98 -3.28
N GLY A 80 -3.88 -12.16 -2.17
CA GLY A 80 -4.52 -12.23 -0.89
C GLY A 80 -3.93 -13.24 0.08
N GLY A 81 -4.75 -13.68 0.99
CA GLY A 81 -4.46 -14.69 2.00
C GLY A 81 -5.69 -14.94 2.84
N TYR A 82 -5.60 -15.88 3.76
CA TYR A 82 -6.63 -16.09 4.75
C TYR A 82 -6.11 -16.83 5.99
N VAL A 83 -6.76 -16.56 7.09
CA VAL A 83 -6.61 -17.30 8.35
C VAL A 83 -7.88 -18.09 8.60
N SER A 84 -7.77 -19.40 8.75
CA SER A 84 -8.88 -20.24 9.16
C SER A 84 -8.78 -20.54 10.65
N LEU A 85 -9.74 -20.04 11.42
CA LEU A 85 -9.81 -20.24 12.87
C LEU A 85 -10.73 -21.43 13.20
N LYS A 86 -10.36 -22.17 14.22
CA LYS A 86 -11.16 -23.28 14.70
C LYS A 86 -12.50 -22.77 15.23
N GLY A 87 -13.60 -23.32 14.74
CA GLY A 87 -14.94 -22.90 15.09
C GLY A 87 -15.45 -21.64 14.37
N GLN A 88 -14.69 -21.11 13.41
CA GLN A 88 -15.14 -20.10 12.47
C GLN A 88 -15.39 -20.78 11.12
N GLU A 89 -16.54 -21.42 10.96
CA GLU A 89 -16.94 -22.03 9.70
C GLU A 89 -17.87 -21.06 8.96
N ASP A 90 -17.32 -20.31 8.03
CA ASP A 90 -18.07 -19.33 7.22
C ASP A 90 -19.16 -20.00 6.37
N ALA A 91 -18.97 -21.27 6.02
CA ALA A 91 -19.94 -22.06 5.25
C ALA A 91 -21.16 -22.53 6.06
N LYS A 92 -21.10 -22.51 7.39
CA LYS A 92 -22.18 -22.95 8.27
C LYS A 92 -22.27 -22.03 9.50
N PRO A 93 -22.73 -20.80 9.34
CA PRO A 93 -22.91 -19.88 10.45
C PRO A 93 -23.95 -20.46 11.43
N GLY A 94 -23.54 -20.72 12.68
CA GLY A 94 -24.38 -21.23 13.73
C GLY A 94 -23.95 -22.57 14.32
N LEU A 95 -23.03 -23.31 13.72
CA LEU A 95 -22.43 -24.47 14.37
C LEU A 95 -21.49 -23.98 15.49
N LYS A 96 -21.89 -24.26 16.74
CA LYS A 96 -21.00 -24.00 17.88
C LYS A 96 -20.04 -25.17 17.98
N ASN A 97 -18.77 -24.88 17.79
CA ASN A 97 -17.71 -25.82 18.14
C ASN A 97 -17.40 -25.67 19.64
N GLU A 98 -17.58 -26.74 20.41
CA GLU A 98 -17.43 -26.74 21.88
C GLU A 98 -15.96 -26.94 22.35
N ASP A 99 -15.03 -27.09 21.44
CA ASP A 99 -13.61 -27.23 21.78
C ASP A 99 -13.09 -26.04 22.58
N ALA A 100 -12.19 -26.30 23.52
CA ALA A 100 -11.67 -25.26 24.43
C ALA A 100 -10.97 -24.10 23.72
N ASP A 101 -10.40 -24.38 22.55
CA ASP A 101 -9.65 -23.44 21.68
C ASP A 101 -10.49 -22.91 20.49
N SER A 102 -11.84 -23.01 20.58
CA SER A 102 -12.74 -22.55 19.53
C SER A 102 -12.97 -21.03 19.59
N TYR A 103 -12.96 -20.37 18.43
CA TYR A 103 -13.36 -18.97 18.24
C TYR A 103 -14.79 -18.69 18.79
N THR A 104 -15.70 -19.67 18.66
CA THR A 104 -17.09 -19.52 19.14
C THR A 104 -17.20 -19.41 20.66
N ARG A 105 -16.20 -19.84 21.42
CA ARG A 105 -16.15 -19.72 22.88
C ARG A 105 -15.60 -18.38 23.39
N LEU A 106 -15.02 -17.58 22.51
CA LEU A 106 -14.55 -16.25 22.90
C LEU A 106 -15.71 -15.34 23.31
N SER A 107 -15.42 -14.48 24.28
CA SER A 107 -16.29 -13.35 24.59
C SER A 107 -16.45 -12.43 23.35
N PRO A 108 -17.52 -11.64 23.28
CA PRO A 108 -17.69 -10.66 22.20
C PRO A 108 -16.45 -9.74 22.03
N PHE A 109 -15.84 -9.30 23.13
CA PHE A 109 -14.63 -8.48 23.09
C PHE A 109 -13.42 -9.23 22.49
N GLY A 110 -13.26 -10.51 22.80
CA GLY A 110 -12.20 -11.33 22.21
C GLY A 110 -12.36 -11.49 20.69
N ARG A 111 -13.60 -11.63 20.22
CA ARG A 111 -13.89 -11.68 18.77
C ARG A 111 -13.62 -10.35 18.09
N ILE A 112 -14.05 -9.23 18.71
CA ILE A 112 -13.76 -7.89 18.22
C ILE A 112 -12.24 -7.65 18.16
N PHE A 113 -11.48 -8.08 19.17
CA PHE A 113 -10.05 -7.96 19.19
C PHE A 113 -9.38 -8.66 18.01
N ILE A 114 -9.80 -9.91 17.72
CA ILE A 114 -9.28 -10.63 16.53
C ILE A 114 -9.66 -9.91 15.24
N LEU A 115 -10.94 -9.48 15.09
CA LEU A 115 -11.39 -8.79 13.89
C LEU A 115 -10.68 -7.45 13.66
N PHE A 116 -10.41 -6.72 14.74
CA PHE A 116 -9.72 -5.43 14.64
C PHE A 116 -8.21 -5.57 14.38
N ALA A 117 -7.61 -6.69 14.77
CA ALA A 117 -6.16 -6.90 14.67
C ALA A 117 -5.64 -6.83 13.21
N GLY A 118 -6.40 -7.31 12.22
CA GLY A 118 -6.03 -7.19 10.81
C GLY A 118 -5.85 -5.74 10.35
N PRO A 119 -6.90 -4.90 10.42
CA PRO A 119 -6.79 -3.48 10.10
C PRO A 119 -5.73 -2.75 10.93
N PHE A 120 -5.59 -3.08 12.21
CA PHE A 120 -4.59 -2.49 13.08
C PHE A 120 -3.16 -2.77 12.60
N PHE A 121 -2.89 -3.99 12.13
CA PHE A 121 -1.57 -4.33 11.59
C PHE A 121 -1.23 -3.55 10.32
N ASN A 122 -2.20 -3.32 9.44
CA ASN A 122 -1.98 -2.47 8.27
C ASN A 122 -1.73 -1.01 8.67
N PHE A 123 -2.46 -0.51 9.67
CA PHE A 123 -2.22 0.84 10.20
C PHE A 123 -0.82 0.96 10.83
N ALA A 124 -0.42 0.00 11.63
CA ALA A 124 0.92 -0.04 12.23
C ALA A 124 2.01 -0.10 11.16
N LEU A 125 1.81 -0.94 10.12
CA LEU A 125 2.73 -1.02 8.99
C LEU A 125 2.88 0.32 8.28
N ALA A 126 1.76 0.99 7.98
CA ALA A 126 1.76 2.32 7.36
C ALA A 126 2.51 3.33 8.23
N PHE A 127 2.27 3.32 9.54
CA PHE A 127 2.96 4.20 10.49
C PHE A 127 4.49 4.01 10.45
N PHE A 128 4.97 2.77 10.47
CA PHE A 128 6.41 2.49 10.38
C PHE A 128 7.01 2.85 9.02
N ILE A 129 6.26 2.64 7.93
CA ILE A 129 6.69 3.07 6.59
C ILE A 129 6.83 4.59 6.53
N PHE A 130 5.89 5.36 7.09
CA PHE A 130 5.98 6.82 7.12
C PHE A 130 7.15 7.32 7.96
N ILE A 131 7.43 6.68 9.09
CA ILE A 131 8.64 7.00 9.88
C ILE A 131 9.89 6.74 9.05
N ALA A 132 9.99 5.59 8.39
CA ALA A 132 11.14 5.25 7.56
C ALA A 132 11.33 6.25 6.41
N LEU A 133 10.24 6.61 5.71
CA LEU A 133 10.27 7.62 4.65
C LEU A 133 10.69 8.99 5.19
N GLY A 134 10.25 9.36 6.39
CA GLY A 134 10.68 10.61 7.04
C GLY A 134 12.18 10.65 7.35
N HIS A 135 12.80 9.50 7.62
CA HIS A 135 14.25 9.40 7.85
C HIS A 135 15.07 9.33 6.56
N ILE A 136 14.57 8.61 5.56
CA ILE A 136 15.24 8.49 4.25
C ILE A 136 15.17 9.80 3.47
N GLY A 137 14.11 10.59 3.70
CA GLY A 137 13.74 11.74 2.89
C GLY A 137 12.94 11.32 1.65
N VAL A 138 12.11 12.23 1.18
CA VAL A 138 11.35 12.06 -0.07
C VAL A 138 11.91 13.05 -1.08
N GLU A 139 12.28 12.56 -2.26
CA GLU A 139 12.68 13.45 -3.36
C GLU A 139 11.52 14.40 -3.66
N ARG A 140 11.84 15.69 -3.65
CA ARG A 140 10.89 16.75 -3.96
C ARG A 140 11.19 17.35 -5.31
N LEU A 141 10.13 17.70 -6.05
CA LEU A 141 10.31 18.32 -7.34
C LEU A 141 10.95 19.71 -7.17
N ALA A 142 12.08 19.91 -7.81
CA ALA A 142 12.71 21.21 -7.88
C ALA A 142 11.76 22.21 -8.56
N PRO A 143 11.76 23.49 -8.17
CA PRO A 143 10.89 24.52 -8.73
C PRO A 143 11.37 24.99 -10.12
N ILE A 144 11.52 24.04 -11.04
CA ILE A 144 11.98 24.28 -12.42
C ILE A 144 10.80 24.19 -13.37
N VAL A 145 10.64 25.20 -14.21
CA VAL A 145 9.54 25.28 -15.19
C VAL A 145 9.74 24.24 -16.30
N GLY A 146 8.86 23.22 -16.33
CA GLY A 146 8.90 22.17 -17.35
C GLY A 146 8.25 22.58 -18.67
N LYS A 147 7.13 23.32 -18.59
CA LYS A 147 6.37 23.80 -19.75
C LYS A 147 5.61 25.09 -19.40
N VAL A 148 5.62 26.03 -20.31
CA VAL A 148 4.79 27.25 -20.23
C VAL A 148 3.68 27.13 -21.27
N LEU A 149 2.44 27.37 -20.86
CA LEU A 149 1.30 27.38 -21.77
C LEU A 149 1.27 28.68 -22.58
N GLU A 150 1.08 28.56 -23.88
CA GLU A 150 0.89 29.72 -24.77
C GLU A 150 -0.31 30.55 -24.31
N ASN A 151 -0.22 31.87 -24.39
CA ASN A 151 -1.25 32.82 -23.93
C ASN A 151 -1.53 32.80 -22.43
N SER A 152 -0.65 32.23 -21.60
CA SER A 152 -0.73 32.31 -20.15
C SER A 152 -0.12 33.60 -19.59
N ALA A 153 -0.49 33.98 -18.37
CA ALA A 153 0.16 35.08 -17.64
C ALA A 153 1.66 34.86 -17.48
N ALA A 154 2.08 33.61 -17.27
CA ALA A 154 3.49 33.24 -17.18
C ALA A 154 4.24 33.49 -18.51
N ALA A 155 3.61 33.13 -19.66
CA ALA A 155 4.18 33.41 -20.97
C ALA A 155 4.29 34.93 -21.22
N SER A 156 3.24 35.69 -20.87
CA SER A 156 3.23 37.14 -20.99
C SER A 156 4.26 37.82 -20.08
N ALA A 157 4.59 37.23 -18.95
CA ALA A 157 5.63 37.69 -18.03
C ALA A 157 7.03 37.23 -18.45
N GLY A 158 7.20 36.50 -19.56
CA GLY A 158 8.49 36.08 -20.08
C GLY A 158 9.11 34.86 -19.40
N VAL A 159 8.32 34.08 -18.64
CA VAL A 159 8.77 32.81 -18.06
C VAL A 159 9.01 31.79 -19.18
N GLN A 160 10.11 31.06 -19.11
CA GLN A 160 10.49 30.08 -20.11
C GLN A 160 10.69 28.68 -19.49
N LYS A 161 10.66 27.67 -20.33
CA LYS A 161 11.02 26.31 -19.92
C LYS A 161 12.48 26.30 -19.45
N GLY A 162 12.73 25.67 -18.31
CA GLY A 162 14.05 25.59 -17.67
C GLY A 162 14.30 26.66 -16.62
N ASP A 163 13.49 27.72 -16.55
CA ASP A 163 13.61 28.73 -15.50
C ASP A 163 13.40 28.09 -14.13
N LYS A 164 14.27 28.40 -13.17
CA LYS A 164 14.13 28.00 -11.77
C LYS A 164 13.51 29.14 -10.98
N ILE A 165 12.42 28.85 -10.31
CA ILE A 165 11.70 29.81 -9.48
C ILE A 165 12.40 29.91 -8.13
N LEU A 166 12.96 31.08 -7.82
CA LEU A 166 13.68 31.32 -6.58
C LEU A 166 12.81 31.90 -5.49
N ASN A 167 11.87 32.77 -5.88
CA ASN A 167 11.08 33.55 -4.95
C ASN A 167 9.73 33.91 -5.57
N ILE A 168 8.68 33.92 -4.75
CA ILE A 168 7.35 34.38 -5.10
C ILE A 168 6.87 35.34 -4.00
N ASN A 169 6.58 36.59 -4.36
CA ASN A 169 6.09 37.61 -3.45
C ASN A 169 7.02 37.83 -2.23
N GLY A 170 8.35 37.68 -2.39
CA GLY A 170 9.31 37.81 -1.30
C GLY A 170 9.55 36.51 -0.51
N ILE A 171 8.81 35.45 -0.78
CA ILE A 171 8.93 34.15 -0.11
C ILE A 171 9.83 33.23 -0.97
N LYS A 172 10.91 32.73 -0.36
CA LYS A 172 11.83 31.79 -1.01
C LYS A 172 11.11 30.49 -1.33
N ILE A 173 11.27 29.99 -2.56
CA ILE A 173 10.70 28.75 -3.05
C ILE A 173 11.80 27.69 -3.16
N SER A 174 11.60 26.58 -2.48
CA SER A 174 12.54 25.45 -2.48
C SER A 174 11.95 24.23 -3.23
N GLU A 175 10.64 24.13 -3.33
CA GLU A 175 9.91 23.00 -3.87
C GLU A 175 8.78 23.45 -4.79
N TRP A 176 8.44 22.61 -5.78
CA TRP A 176 7.37 22.91 -6.75
C TRP A 176 6.01 23.16 -6.09
N ASP A 177 5.68 22.39 -5.05
CA ASP A 177 4.37 22.47 -4.36
C ASP A 177 4.18 23.79 -3.60
N GLU A 178 5.25 24.51 -3.31
CA GLU A 178 5.17 25.83 -2.67
C GLU A 178 4.70 26.93 -3.62
N ILE A 179 4.83 26.71 -4.93
CA ILE A 179 4.45 27.68 -5.94
C ILE A 179 2.96 27.96 -5.84
N SER A 180 2.12 26.91 -5.84
CA SER A 180 0.66 27.05 -5.81
C SER A 180 0.15 27.71 -4.54
N LYS A 181 0.88 27.59 -3.43
CA LYS A 181 0.52 28.19 -2.13
C LYS A 181 0.81 29.69 -2.07
N ASN A 182 1.79 30.15 -2.85
CA ASN A 182 2.30 31.53 -2.77
C ASN A 182 1.91 32.40 -3.98
N VAL A 183 1.29 31.81 -5.02
CA VAL A 183 0.75 32.54 -6.16
C VAL A 183 -0.61 33.15 -5.82
N ASN A 184 -0.76 34.45 -5.94
CA ASN A 184 -2.01 35.18 -5.75
C ASN A 184 -2.71 35.42 -7.09
N LEU A 185 -4.06 35.40 -7.09
CA LEU A 185 -4.87 35.60 -8.30
C LEU A 185 -4.79 37.01 -8.89
N THR A 186 -4.43 38.02 -8.09
CA THR A 186 -4.44 39.44 -8.50
C THR A 186 -3.10 39.97 -8.97
N SER A 187 -2.01 39.58 -8.33
CA SER A 187 -0.64 39.94 -8.73
C SER A 187 0.36 39.02 -8.09
N THR A 188 1.39 38.61 -8.85
CA THR A 188 2.45 37.75 -8.34
C THR A 188 3.79 38.26 -8.88
N ALA A 189 4.69 38.63 -7.98
CA ALA A 189 6.09 38.93 -8.33
C ALA A 189 6.89 37.64 -8.23
N ILE A 190 7.57 37.23 -9.31
CA ILE A 190 8.37 36.00 -9.37
C ILE A 190 9.82 36.40 -9.67
N ALA A 191 10.74 35.94 -8.84
CA ALA A 191 12.16 35.99 -9.15
C ALA A 191 12.62 34.66 -9.75
N LEU A 192 13.25 34.71 -10.90
CA LEU A 192 13.69 33.55 -11.67
C LEU A 192 15.21 33.53 -11.78
N GLU A 193 15.79 32.35 -11.82
CA GLU A 193 17.14 32.07 -12.24
C GLU A 193 17.07 31.36 -13.60
N ARG A 194 17.72 31.92 -14.61
CA ARG A 194 17.80 31.35 -15.94
C ARG A 194 19.24 30.96 -16.23
N ASP A 195 19.46 29.69 -16.52
CA ASP A 195 20.73 29.25 -17.05
C ASP A 195 20.82 29.70 -18.51
N CYS A 196 21.52 30.83 -18.73
CA CYS A 196 21.82 31.36 -20.06
C CYS A 196 23.00 30.60 -20.67
N GLY A 197 22.96 29.26 -20.70
CA GLY A 197 23.97 28.35 -21.21
C GLY A 197 25.15 29.06 -21.87
N GLY A 198 26.25 29.20 -21.15
CA GLY A 198 27.50 29.72 -21.71
C GLY A 198 27.92 28.81 -22.85
N GLY A 199 28.15 29.42 -24.00
CA GLY A 199 28.53 28.78 -25.25
C GLY A 199 29.82 27.96 -25.20
#